data_d1b1695965a52cde978860d76ade8b5a
#
_entry.id   d1b1695965a52cde978860d76ade8b5a
#
_cell.length_a   1.000
_cell.length_b   1.000
_cell.length_c   1.000
_cell.angle_alpha   90.00
_cell.angle_beta   90.00
_cell.angle_gamma   90.00
#
_symmetry.space_group_name_H-M   'P 1'
#
loop_
_entity.id
_entity.type
_entity.pdbx_description
1 polymer ?
#
loop_
_entity_poly.entity_id
_entity_poly.type
_entity_poly.pdbx_seq_one_letter_code
_entity_poly.pdbx_strand_id
1 'polypeptide(L)'
;MAEHFAIVRWDDEREEEFYSSAPYINTPHIASVLIDESVYEDEAALDAAIERTFQVCLLMQIPIQHHFRRIHVHDASGHVQEDWALSDLGFYLLLLNGDVHKAAVAAAQGYAIRRMCAK
;
A
#
# COMPACT_ATOMS: atom_id res chain seq x y z
N MET A 1 17.39 3.54 2.90
CA MET A 1 16.91 3.19 2.21
C MET A 1 16.33 1.92 2.39
N ALA A 2 15.55 1.57 1.55
CA ALA A 2 14.84 0.36 1.68
C ALA A 2 15.76 -0.80 1.95
N GLU A 3 16.95 -0.63 1.54
CA GLU A 3 17.86 -1.70 1.72
C GLU A 3 18.16 -1.94 3.17
N HIS A 4 17.78 -1.04 4.03
CA HIS A 4 18.01 -1.26 5.43
C HIS A 4 17.02 -2.22 6.04
N PHE A 5 16.03 -2.62 5.29
CA PHE A 5 15.01 -3.51 5.81
C PHE A 5 15.09 -4.82 5.06
N ALA A 6 15.05 -5.89 5.81
CA ALA A 6 14.86 -7.19 5.20
C ALA A 6 13.36 -7.37 5.05
N ILE A 7 12.88 -7.31 3.84
CA ILE A 7 11.46 -7.46 3.60
C ILE A 7 11.18 -8.94 3.41
N VAL A 8 10.38 -9.48 4.30
CA VAL A 8 10.07 -10.89 4.28
C VAL A 8 8.61 -11.05 3.95
N ARG A 9 8.33 -11.94 3.00
CA ARG A 9 6.96 -12.18 2.63
C ARG A 9 6.18 -12.65 3.82
N TRP A 10 5.01 -12.05 4.01
CA TRP A 10 4.22 -12.33 5.19
C TRP A 10 3.74 -13.75 5.24
N ASP A 11 3.39 -14.27 4.10
CA ASP A 11 2.78 -15.54 4.12
C ASP A 11 3.75 -16.59 3.76
N ASP A 12 3.28 -17.77 3.80
CA ASP A 12 4.08 -18.92 3.55
C ASP A 12 3.96 -19.35 2.10
N GLU A 13 4.15 -20.60 1.86
CA GLU A 13 4.17 -21.14 0.54
C GLU A 13 2.88 -20.99 -0.22
N ARG A 14 1.75 -20.94 0.50
CA ARG A 14 0.50 -20.85 -0.22
C ARG A 14 0.39 -19.54 -0.97
N GLU A 15 0.82 -18.47 -0.36
CA GLU A 15 0.75 -17.20 -1.04
C GLU A 15 1.74 -17.16 -2.19
N GLU A 16 2.90 -17.79 -2.01
CA GLU A 16 3.83 -17.85 -3.10
C GLU A 16 3.25 -18.61 -4.28
N GLU A 17 2.54 -19.70 -4.00
CA GLU A 17 1.89 -20.43 -5.07
C GLU A 17 0.86 -19.57 -5.76
N PHE A 18 0.12 -18.79 -5.00
CA PHE A 18 -0.87 -17.93 -5.60
C PHE A 18 -0.21 -16.94 -6.55
N TYR A 19 0.86 -16.31 -6.11
CA TYR A 19 1.51 -15.32 -6.95
C TYR A 19 2.17 -15.95 -8.16
N SER A 20 2.64 -17.17 -8.05
CA SER A 20 3.27 -17.79 -9.19
C SER A 20 2.25 -18.14 -10.27
N SER A 21 0.98 -18.28 -9.91
CA SER A 21 -0.05 -18.62 -10.88
C SER A 21 -0.76 -17.38 -11.41
N ALA A 22 -0.51 -16.20 -10.85
CA ALA A 22 -1.13 -14.97 -11.30
C ALA A 22 -0.13 -14.11 -12.06
N PRO A 23 -0.61 -13.23 -12.93
CA PRO A 23 0.31 -12.32 -13.62
C PRO A 23 1.06 -11.49 -12.57
N TYR A 24 2.37 -11.38 -12.76
CA TYR A 24 3.18 -10.61 -11.84
C TYR A 24 2.84 -9.14 -11.91
N ILE A 25 2.61 -8.52 -10.77
CA ILE A 25 2.39 -7.09 -10.70
C ILE A 25 3.41 -6.53 -9.71
N ASN A 26 4.18 -5.56 -10.19
CA ASN A 26 5.19 -4.94 -9.35
C ASN A 26 4.53 -4.14 -8.24
N THR A 27 5.06 -4.26 -7.02
CA THR A 27 4.54 -3.54 -5.86
C THR A 27 5.65 -2.71 -5.25
N PRO A 28 6.02 -1.59 -5.89
CA PRO A 28 7.16 -0.82 -5.44
C PRO A 28 6.89 0.12 -4.26
N HIS A 29 5.64 0.31 -3.88
CA HIS A 29 5.30 1.27 -2.85
C HIS A 29 5.06 0.57 -1.52
N ILE A 30 5.49 1.21 -0.43
CA ILE A 30 5.29 0.69 0.92
C ILE A 30 4.32 1.64 1.62
N ALA A 31 3.24 1.09 2.16
CA ALA A 31 2.16 1.92 2.69
C ALA A 31 2.59 2.82 3.84
N SER A 32 3.48 2.35 4.70
CA SER A 32 3.86 3.14 5.87
C SER A 32 4.62 4.41 5.51
N VAL A 33 5.12 4.51 4.28
CA VAL A 33 5.74 5.75 3.83
C VAL A 33 4.76 6.91 3.95
N LEU A 34 3.47 6.64 3.82
CA LEU A 34 2.48 7.70 3.91
C LEU A 34 2.36 8.27 5.31
N ILE A 35 2.70 7.47 6.34
CA ILE A 35 2.77 8.01 7.70
C ILE A 35 4.03 8.87 7.83
N ASP A 36 5.15 8.37 7.32
CA ASP A 36 6.42 9.09 7.40
C ASP A 36 6.32 10.45 6.71
N GLU A 37 5.56 10.53 5.64
CA GLU A 37 5.41 11.77 4.89
C GLU A 37 4.21 12.56 5.35
N SER A 38 3.63 12.20 6.47
CA SER A 38 2.55 12.94 7.12
C SER A 38 1.27 13.04 6.29
N VAL A 39 1.09 12.14 5.35
CA VAL A 39 -0.18 12.06 4.63
C VAL A 39 -1.24 11.47 5.56
N TYR A 40 -0.87 10.44 6.32
CA TYR A 40 -1.73 9.89 7.36
C TYR A 40 -1.05 10.12 8.70
N GLU A 41 -1.85 10.41 9.71
CA GLU A 41 -1.33 10.78 11.02
C GLU A 41 -0.63 9.61 11.72
N ASP A 42 -1.22 8.44 11.62
CA ASP A 42 -0.74 7.28 12.36
C ASP A 42 -1.23 6.02 11.69
N GLU A 43 -0.91 4.89 12.30
CA GLU A 43 -1.29 3.62 11.75
C GLU A 43 -2.79 3.43 11.70
N ALA A 44 -3.51 3.96 12.67
CA ALA A 44 -4.97 3.78 12.69
C ALA A 44 -5.60 4.49 11.49
N ALA A 45 -5.12 5.69 11.16
CA ALA A 45 -5.62 6.41 10.00
C ALA A 45 -5.29 5.68 8.71
N LEU A 46 -4.08 5.14 8.63
CA LEU A 46 -3.67 4.38 7.46
C LEU A 46 -4.50 3.12 7.31
N ASP A 47 -4.70 2.39 8.40
CA ASP A 47 -5.48 1.15 8.34
C ASP A 47 -6.91 1.42 7.92
N ALA A 48 -7.50 2.51 8.39
CA ALA A 48 -8.85 2.86 7.99
C ALA A 48 -8.92 3.16 6.50
N ALA A 49 -7.91 3.83 5.97
CA ALA A 49 -7.88 4.14 4.55
C ALA A 49 -7.68 2.87 3.72
N ILE A 50 -6.86 1.95 4.21
CA ILE A 50 -6.65 0.67 3.54
C ILE A 50 -7.97 -0.10 3.48
N GLU A 51 -8.71 -0.09 4.58
CA GLU A 51 -9.96 -0.81 4.60
C GLU A 51 -10.96 -0.22 3.62
N ARG A 52 -11.03 1.10 3.55
CA ARG A 52 -11.89 1.74 2.55
C ARG A 52 -11.46 1.40 1.13
N THR A 53 -10.15 1.35 0.92
CA THR A 53 -9.61 1.00 -0.38
C THR A 53 -9.99 -0.42 -0.78
N PHE A 54 -9.94 -1.36 0.18
CA PHE A 54 -10.35 -2.72 -0.10
C PHE A 54 -11.83 -2.79 -0.47
N GLN A 55 -12.67 -1.98 0.19
CA GLN A 55 -14.08 -1.94 -0.17
C GLN A 55 -14.27 -1.47 -1.61
N VAL A 56 -13.52 -0.45 -2.01
CA VAL A 56 -13.59 0.02 -3.38
C VAL A 56 -13.16 -1.08 -4.35
N CYS A 57 -12.08 -1.78 -4.01
CA CYS A 57 -11.59 -2.86 -4.87
C CYS A 57 -12.65 -3.94 -5.03
N LEU A 58 -13.32 -4.30 -3.93
CA LEU A 58 -14.36 -5.31 -4.01
C LEU A 58 -15.50 -4.87 -4.91
N LEU A 59 -15.92 -3.61 -4.77
CA LEU A 59 -17.01 -3.10 -5.56
C LEU A 59 -16.65 -2.97 -7.04
N MET A 60 -15.40 -2.65 -7.32
CA MET A 60 -14.93 -2.47 -8.69
C MET A 60 -14.37 -3.74 -9.29
N GLN A 61 -14.39 -4.83 -8.54
CA GLN A 61 -13.89 -6.12 -8.99
C GLN A 61 -12.40 -6.07 -9.34
N ILE A 62 -11.65 -5.30 -8.56
CA ILE A 62 -10.20 -5.22 -8.69
C ILE A 62 -9.61 -6.27 -7.76
N PRO A 63 -8.80 -7.20 -8.26
CA PRO A 63 -8.22 -8.24 -7.40
C PRO A 63 -7.26 -7.63 -6.38
N ILE A 64 -7.65 -7.67 -5.12
CA ILE A 64 -6.87 -7.04 -4.06
C ILE A 64 -5.47 -7.63 -4.01
N GLN A 65 -5.37 -8.94 -4.09
CA GLN A 65 -4.10 -9.62 -3.92
C GLN A 65 -3.12 -9.36 -5.06
N HIS A 66 -3.59 -8.79 -6.16
CA HIS A 66 -2.68 -8.41 -7.24
C HIS A 66 -2.02 -7.06 -6.98
N HIS A 67 -2.62 -6.24 -6.10
CA HIS A 67 -2.16 -4.87 -5.92
C HIS A 67 -1.75 -4.56 -4.50
N PHE A 68 -2.06 -5.44 -3.55
CA PHE A 68 -1.72 -5.25 -2.15
C PHE A 68 -1.11 -6.54 -1.64
N ARG A 69 0.14 -6.46 -1.17
CA ARG A 69 0.82 -7.63 -0.68
C ARG A 69 1.27 -7.38 0.75
N ARG A 70 0.88 -8.28 1.64
CA ARG A 70 1.27 -8.17 3.04
C ARG A 70 2.73 -8.54 3.17
N ILE A 71 3.49 -7.74 3.88
CA ILE A 71 4.90 -8.01 4.08
C ILE A 71 5.26 -7.81 5.54
N HIS A 72 6.36 -8.40 5.94
CA HIS A 72 6.96 -8.15 7.24
C HIS A 72 8.25 -7.40 7.01
N VAL A 73 8.44 -6.33 7.78
CA VAL A 73 9.63 -5.50 7.65
C VAL A 73 10.38 -5.55 8.97
N HIS A 74 11.68 -5.86 8.90
CA HIS A 74 12.52 -5.89 10.08
C HIS A 74 13.25 -4.56 10.17
N ASP A 75 13.20 -3.92 11.34
CA ASP A 75 13.95 -2.68 11.50
C ASP A 75 15.32 -2.98 12.06
N ALA A 76 16.11 -1.94 12.27
CA ALA A 76 17.51 -2.09 12.70
C ALA A 76 17.62 -2.74 14.08
N SER A 77 16.58 -2.59 14.90
CA SER A 77 16.60 -3.17 16.25
C SER A 77 16.10 -4.60 16.29
N GLY A 78 15.71 -5.13 15.15
CA GLY A 78 15.23 -6.51 15.09
C GLY A 78 13.73 -6.66 15.26
N HIS A 79 13.01 -5.57 15.42
CA HIS A 79 11.56 -5.66 15.52
C HIS A 79 10.96 -5.95 14.16
N VAL A 80 9.92 -6.76 14.16
CA VAL A 80 9.21 -7.12 12.94
C VAL A 80 7.89 -6.38 12.93
N GLN A 81 7.63 -5.66 11.86
CA GLN A 81 6.39 -4.94 11.71
C GLN A 81 5.70 -5.37 10.43
N GLU A 82 4.39 -5.38 10.46
CA GLU A 82 3.62 -5.68 9.25
C GLU A 82 3.40 -4.41 8.46
N ASP A 83 3.45 -4.55 7.17
CA ASP A 83 3.24 -3.43 6.27
C ASP A 83 2.60 -3.95 5.00
N TRP A 84 2.38 -3.08 4.06
CA TRP A 84 1.79 -3.44 2.76
C TRP A 84 2.69 -2.95 1.65
N ALA A 85 2.96 -3.84 0.70
CA ALA A 85 3.61 -3.45 -0.55
C ALA A 85 2.51 -3.29 -1.59
N LEU A 86 2.54 -2.19 -2.31
CA LEU A 86 1.46 -1.77 -3.18
C LEU A 86 1.93 -1.59 -4.61
N SER A 87 1.08 -1.95 -5.55
CA SER A 87 1.29 -1.58 -6.94
C SER A 87 1.01 -0.09 -7.11
N ASP A 88 1.32 0.46 -8.28
CA ASP A 88 0.97 1.84 -8.56
C ASP A 88 -0.52 2.06 -8.39
N LEU A 89 -1.35 1.17 -8.92
CA LEU A 89 -2.79 1.31 -8.80
C LEU A 89 -3.22 1.26 -7.34
N GLY A 90 -2.68 0.30 -6.58
CA GLY A 90 -3.02 0.19 -5.17
C GLY A 90 -2.62 1.43 -4.39
N PHE A 91 -1.46 1.97 -4.70
CA PHE A 91 -0.97 3.16 -4.01
C PHE A 91 -1.88 4.37 -4.30
N TYR A 92 -2.23 4.57 -5.56
CA TYR A 92 -3.09 5.70 -5.90
C TYR A 92 -4.50 5.55 -5.34
N LEU A 93 -5.03 4.32 -5.35
CA LEU A 93 -6.33 4.10 -4.72
C LEU A 93 -6.29 4.40 -3.24
N LEU A 94 -5.20 4.02 -2.57
CA LEU A 94 -5.05 4.30 -1.16
C LEU A 94 -5.04 5.80 -0.90
N LEU A 95 -4.32 6.56 -1.72
CA LEU A 95 -4.30 8.01 -1.57
C LEU A 95 -5.70 8.60 -1.77
N LEU A 96 -6.44 8.10 -2.75
CA LEU A 96 -7.76 8.64 -3.04
C LEU A 96 -8.78 8.34 -1.94
N ASN A 97 -8.48 7.39 -1.07
CA ASN A 97 -9.39 7.05 0.02
C ASN A 97 -9.01 7.70 1.34
N GLY A 98 -8.12 8.68 1.32
CA GLY A 98 -7.76 9.41 2.52
C GLY A 98 -8.79 10.47 2.87
N ASP A 99 -8.61 11.08 4.02
CA ASP A 99 -9.53 12.09 4.53
C ASP A 99 -9.28 13.41 3.80
N VAL A 100 -10.22 13.80 2.95
CA VAL A 100 -10.04 14.98 2.10
C VAL A 100 -10.03 16.29 2.89
N HIS A 101 -10.42 16.24 4.16
CA HIS A 101 -10.40 17.46 4.98
C HIS A 101 -9.00 17.79 5.47
N LYS A 102 -8.04 16.92 5.29
CA LYS A 102 -6.66 17.20 5.68
C LYS A 102 -5.89 17.67 4.47
N ALA A 103 -5.18 18.78 4.64
CA ALA A 103 -4.47 19.41 3.52
C ALA A 103 -3.46 18.45 2.88
N ALA A 104 -2.73 17.70 3.71
CA ALA A 104 -1.72 16.79 3.16
C ALA A 104 -2.37 15.69 2.33
N VAL A 105 -3.53 15.20 2.77
CA VAL A 105 -4.23 14.17 2.03
C VAL A 105 -4.75 14.73 0.71
N ALA A 106 -5.34 15.92 0.74
CA ALA A 106 -5.85 16.54 -0.48
C ALA A 106 -4.73 16.75 -1.49
N ALA A 107 -3.57 17.19 -1.02
CA ALA A 107 -2.42 17.40 -1.92
C ALA A 107 -1.96 16.07 -2.52
N ALA A 108 -1.93 15.01 -1.71
CA ALA A 108 -1.55 13.71 -2.21
C ALA A 108 -2.54 13.18 -3.22
N GLN A 109 -3.83 13.42 -3.00
CA GLN A 109 -4.84 12.99 -3.95
C GLN A 109 -4.69 13.73 -5.27
N GLY A 110 -4.41 15.02 -5.22
CA GLY A 110 -4.16 15.78 -6.44
C GLY A 110 -2.96 15.24 -7.20
N TYR A 111 -1.92 14.90 -6.47
CA TYR A 111 -0.75 14.28 -7.08
C TYR A 111 -1.11 12.97 -7.77
N ALA A 112 -1.88 12.12 -7.07
CA ALA A 112 -2.25 10.84 -7.63
C ALA A 112 -3.06 11.01 -8.92
N ILE A 113 -4.00 11.95 -8.93
CA ILE A 113 -4.82 12.18 -10.10
C ILE A 113 -3.95 12.64 -11.26
N ARG A 114 -3.03 13.56 -11.00
CA ARG A 114 -2.15 14.04 -12.06
C ARG A 114 -1.29 12.93 -12.62
N ARG A 115 -0.80 12.04 -11.74
CA ARG A 115 0.02 10.93 -12.21
C ARG A 115 -0.80 9.93 -13.02
N MET A 116 -2.02 9.68 -12.59
CA MET A 116 -2.87 8.73 -13.29
C MET A 116 -3.28 9.25 -14.66
N CYS A 117 -3.42 10.56 -14.81
CA CYS A 117 -3.82 11.15 -16.07
C CYS A 117 -2.66 11.47 -16.98
N ALA A 118 -1.45 11.48 -16.46
CA ALA A 118 -0.28 11.78 -17.28
C ALA A 118 0.11 10.53 -18.05
N LYS A 119 0.27 10.65 -19.33
CA LYS A 119 0.62 9.49 -20.15
C LYS A 119 1.75 9.83 -21.10
#